data_3ed92c69a38ab4739931092c17e300ea
#
_entry.id   3ed92c69a38ab4739931092c17e300ea
#
_cell.length_a   1.000
_cell.length_b   1.000
_cell.length_c   1.000
_cell.angle_alpha   90.00
_cell.angle_beta   90.00
_cell.angle_gamma   90.00
#
_symmetry.space_group_name_H-M   'P 1'
#
loop_
_entity.id
_entity.type
_entity.pdbx_description
1 polymer ?
#
loop_
_entity_poly.entity_id
_entity_poly.type
_entity_poly.pdbx_seq_one_letter_code
_entity_poly.pdbx_strand_id
1 'polypeptide(L)'
;MVYIIAEIGCNHNGDFNLAKKMVDVAVECGVDAVKFQTFKADLLISKYAPKAEYQKKTTGTEDSQLEMTRRLELSFEEYLELRDYCLEKGVDVFSTPFDEESLDFLISTDMPVYKIPSGEITNLPYLEKIGKQNKKVILSTGMATLEEIHAAVKILEDNGTEDISILHCTTEYPTKYPDLNLNVISTLKKEFPNQKIGYSDHSIGYEVPIAAVTLGAEIIEKHFTLDNDMPGPDHKASATPDILERLVKGIRIVEMSLGKYEKEPVEAEIKNKIVARKSIIAKKAIKKGEVFTEENITTKRPGNGISPMNWYDILGKVSEYDFEEDMLIEHSGFKNQE
;
A
#
# COMPACT_ATOMS: atom_id res chain seq x y z
N MET A 1 4.97 -6.97 5.42
CA MET A 1 4.39 -5.74 6.00
C MET A 1 4.68 -4.62 5.02
N VAL A 2 3.68 -3.79 4.72
CA VAL A 2 3.82 -2.62 3.83
C VAL A 2 4.71 -1.58 4.51
N TYR A 3 5.70 -1.06 3.78
CA TYR A 3 6.61 -0.04 4.28
C TYR A 3 6.03 1.34 4.02
N ILE A 4 5.72 2.09 5.08
CA ILE A 4 5.01 3.37 5.02
C ILE A 4 5.99 4.51 5.27
N ILE A 5 6.12 5.40 4.29
CA ILE A 5 7.04 6.53 4.29
C ILE A 5 6.24 7.82 4.43
N ALA A 6 6.44 8.57 5.51
CA ALA A 6 5.99 9.94 5.61
C ALA A 6 7.00 10.86 4.93
N GLU A 7 6.63 11.43 3.79
CA GLU A 7 7.43 12.42 3.08
C GLU A 7 7.24 13.80 3.72
N ILE A 8 8.15 14.16 4.62
CA ILE A 8 8.22 15.52 5.16
C ILE A 8 8.65 16.49 4.05
N GLY A 9 9.56 16.02 3.19
CA GLY A 9 10.01 16.79 2.02
C GLY A 9 10.52 18.16 2.40
N CYS A 10 9.90 19.20 1.85
CA CYS A 10 10.19 20.61 2.16
C CYS A 10 9.10 21.26 3.07
N ASN A 11 8.15 20.51 3.60
CA ASN A 11 7.07 21.03 4.45
C ASN A 11 7.53 21.59 5.80
N HIS A 12 8.78 21.39 6.16
CA HIS A 12 9.43 22.07 7.29
C HIS A 12 9.76 23.55 7.00
N ASN A 13 9.59 24.04 5.77
CA ASN A 13 9.78 25.44 5.39
C ASN A 13 11.18 26.02 5.74
N GLY A 14 12.22 25.21 5.74
CA GLY A 14 13.57 25.61 6.16
C GLY A 14 13.75 25.78 7.68
N ASP A 15 12.75 25.39 8.48
CA ASP A 15 12.81 25.44 9.95
C ASP A 15 13.15 24.07 10.53
N PHE A 16 14.35 23.95 11.09
CA PHE A 16 14.84 22.75 11.73
C PHE A 16 13.97 22.26 12.89
N ASN A 17 13.45 23.17 13.72
CA ASN A 17 12.61 22.79 14.86
C ASN A 17 11.24 22.29 14.39
N LEU A 18 10.71 22.88 13.31
CA LEU A 18 9.50 22.40 12.69
C LEU A 18 9.71 20.99 12.10
N ALA A 19 10.85 20.74 11.45
CA ALA A 19 11.22 19.41 10.95
C ALA A 19 11.25 18.37 12.07
N LYS A 20 11.87 18.66 13.21
CA LYS A 20 11.88 17.76 14.40
C LYS A 20 10.46 17.49 14.92
N LYS A 21 9.63 18.52 15.01
CA LYS A 21 8.23 18.37 15.43
C LYS A 21 7.44 17.49 14.46
N MET A 22 7.70 17.60 13.14
CA MET A 22 7.08 16.75 12.14
C MET A 22 7.53 15.29 12.29
N VAL A 23 8.80 15.03 12.60
CA VAL A 23 9.30 13.69 12.92
C VAL A 23 8.54 13.09 14.12
N ASP A 24 8.42 13.83 15.21
CA ASP A 24 7.70 13.35 16.41
C ASP A 24 6.28 12.90 16.06
N VAL A 25 5.54 13.73 15.35
CA VAL A 25 4.15 13.43 14.98
C VAL A 25 4.08 12.26 13.98
N ALA A 26 5.00 12.17 13.02
CA ALA A 26 5.04 11.04 12.08
C ALA A 26 5.30 9.71 12.81
N VAL A 27 6.21 9.71 13.79
CA VAL A 27 6.47 8.55 14.66
C VAL A 27 5.22 8.18 15.48
N GLU A 28 4.53 9.14 16.06
CA GLU A 28 3.28 8.91 16.80
C GLU A 28 2.19 8.30 15.91
N CYS A 29 2.13 8.67 14.63
CA CYS A 29 1.24 8.06 13.64
C CYS A 29 1.61 6.61 13.29
N GLY A 30 2.83 6.15 13.63
CA GLY A 30 3.28 4.76 13.43
C GLY A 30 3.79 4.46 12.02
N VAL A 31 4.40 5.44 11.35
CA VAL A 31 5.08 5.22 10.06
C VAL A 31 6.36 4.40 10.24
N ASP A 32 6.82 3.75 9.18
CA ASP A 32 8.05 2.97 9.20
C ASP A 32 9.27 3.86 8.91
N ALA A 33 9.09 4.93 8.11
CA ALA A 33 10.14 5.86 7.77
C ALA A 33 9.65 7.29 7.63
N VAL A 34 10.58 8.23 7.80
CA VAL A 34 10.43 9.62 7.37
C VAL A 34 11.41 9.92 6.25
N LYS A 35 10.99 10.75 5.30
CA LYS A 35 11.85 11.16 4.19
C LYS A 35 11.93 12.67 4.08
N PHE A 36 13.16 13.15 3.83
CA PHE A 36 13.47 14.54 3.57
C PHE A 36 13.90 14.76 2.12
N GLN A 37 14.14 16.00 1.76
CA GLN A 37 14.73 16.42 0.50
C GLN A 37 16.00 17.20 0.80
N THR A 38 17.10 16.83 0.15
CA THR A 38 18.38 17.50 0.30
C THR A 38 18.76 18.14 -1.04
N PHE A 39 18.93 19.44 -1.04
CA PHE A 39 19.24 20.19 -2.26
C PHE A 39 19.93 21.51 -1.94
N LYS A 40 20.67 22.01 -2.93
CA LYS A 40 21.13 23.38 -3.03
C LYS A 40 20.35 24.05 -4.17
N ALA A 41 19.50 25.01 -3.85
CA ALA A 41 18.58 25.61 -4.83
C ALA A 41 19.32 26.16 -6.06
N ASP A 42 20.51 26.74 -5.85
CA ASP A 42 21.34 27.29 -6.93
C ASP A 42 21.91 26.21 -7.86
N LEU A 43 22.03 24.97 -7.40
CA LEU A 43 22.48 23.84 -8.21
C LEU A 43 21.31 23.08 -8.86
N LEU A 44 20.16 23.10 -8.20
CA LEU A 44 18.95 22.43 -8.68
C LEU A 44 18.20 23.23 -9.75
N ILE A 45 18.08 24.54 -9.58
CA ILE A 45 17.16 25.37 -10.35
C ILE A 45 17.90 26.46 -11.15
N SER A 46 17.74 26.37 -12.47
CA SER A 46 18.20 27.46 -13.34
C SER A 46 17.46 28.78 -13.01
N LYS A 47 18.21 29.90 -12.98
CA LYS A 47 17.62 31.22 -12.78
C LYS A 47 16.50 31.60 -13.77
N TYR A 48 16.37 30.85 -14.85
CA TYR A 48 15.34 31.05 -15.87
C TYR A 48 14.15 30.09 -15.74
N ALA A 49 14.21 29.17 -14.77
CA ALA A 49 13.15 28.19 -14.59
C ALA A 49 11.84 28.84 -14.09
N PRO A 50 10.70 28.62 -14.76
CA PRO A 50 9.41 29.10 -14.29
C PRO A 50 8.91 28.24 -13.12
N LYS A 51 8.15 28.84 -12.19
CA LYS A 51 7.37 28.07 -11.23
C LYS A 51 6.33 27.19 -11.93
N ALA A 52 6.09 25.99 -11.42
CA ALA A 52 4.95 25.19 -11.82
C ALA A 52 3.62 25.90 -11.45
N GLU A 53 2.56 25.61 -12.20
CA GLU A 53 1.27 26.29 -12.00
C GLU A 53 0.69 26.07 -10.60
N TYR A 54 0.86 24.87 -10.03
CA TYR A 54 0.42 24.60 -8.65
C TYR A 54 1.23 25.41 -7.63
N GLN A 55 2.55 25.55 -7.83
CA GLN A 55 3.43 26.34 -6.95
C GLN A 55 3.04 27.82 -6.94
N LYS A 56 2.68 28.39 -8.09
CA LYS A 56 2.17 29.77 -8.17
C LYS A 56 0.90 29.96 -7.34
N LYS A 57 0.00 28.96 -7.38
CA LYS A 57 -1.27 28.99 -6.65
C LYS A 57 -1.10 28.82 -5.14
N THR A 58 -0.20 27.91 -4.72
CA THR A 58 -0.02 27.55 -3.31
C THR A 58 0.84 28.53 -2.55
N THR A 59 1.86 29.11 -3.19
CA THR A 59 2.77 30.05 -2.52
C THR A 59 2.28 31.51 -2.55
N GLY A 60 1.45 31.87 -3.54
CA GLY A 60 0.86 33.20 -3.65
C GLY A 60 1.86 34.35 -3.82
N THR A 61 3.13 34.04 -4.14
CA THR A 61 4.23 35.03 -4.26
C THR A 61 4.67 35.18 -5.71
N GLU A 62 5.10 36.37 -6.09
CA GLU A 62 5.66 36.68 -7.41
C GLU A 62 7.15 36.32 -7.57
N ASP A 63 7.78 35.80 -6.52
CA ASP A 63 9.17 35.38 -6.53
C ASP A 63 9.43 34.23 -7.52
N SER A 64 10.68 34.10 -7.96
CA SER A 64 11.11 33.02 -8.85
C SER A 64 11.04 31.64 -8.16
N GLN A 65 11.04 30.55 -8.95
CA GLN A 65 11.16 29.21 -8.41
C GLN A 65 12.43 29.07 -7.55
N LEU A 66 13.53 29.61 -8.00
CA LEU A 66 14.82 29.62 -7.30
C LEU A 66 14.73 30.27 -5.90
N GLU A 67 14.13 31.47 -5.82
CA GLU A 67 13.98 32.18 -4.54
C GLU A 67 13.03 31.42 -3.58
N MET A 68 11.96 30.86 -4.09
CA MET A 68 11.08 30.00 -3.30
C MET A 68 11.85 28.81 -2.73
N THR A 69 12.59 28.10 -3.58
CA THR A 69 13.32 26.87 -3.19
C THR A 69 14.45 27.17 -2.20
N ARG A 70 15.17 28.29 -2.32
CA ARG A 70 16.19 28.69 -1.33
C ARG A 70 15.66 28.80 0.10
N ARG A 71 14.43 29.23 0.27
CA ARG A 71 13.81 29.32 1.62
C ARG A 71 13.44 27.97 2.23
N LEU A 72 13.46 26.92 1.43
CA LEU A 72 13.11 25.57 1.84
C LEU A 72 14.33 24.68 2.13
N GLU A 73 15.54 25.20 1.90
CA GLU A 73 16.78 24.45 2.19
C GLU A 73 16.96 24.20 3.68
N LEU A 74 17.46 23.02 4.01
CA LEU A 74 18.17 22.72 5.26
C LEU A 74 19.64 22.58 4.96
N SER A 75 20.48 22.94 5.89
CA SER A 75 21.92 22.69 5.77
C SER A 75 22.22 21.19 5.88
N PHE A 76 23.39 20.77 5.41
CA PHE A 76 23.83 19.39 5.54
C PHE A 76 24.01 18.98 7.01
N GLU A 77 24.48 19.91 7.85
CA GLU A 77 24.60 19.73 9.29
C GLU A 77 23.24 19.50 9.95
N GLU A 78 22.23 20.31 9.62
CA GLU A 78 20.87 20.14 10.13
C GLU A 78 20.27 18.80 9.69
N TYR A 79 20.52 18.35 8.45
CA TYR A 79 20.09 17.03 8.02
C TYR A 79 20.74 15.90 8.85
N LEU A 80 22.04 15.99 9.16
CA LEU A 80 22.70 15.00 10.00
C LEU A 80 22.10 14.95 11.42
N GLU A 81 21.81 16.10 12.00
CA GLU A 81 21.14 16.18 13.32
C GLU A 81 19.72 15.58 13.26
N LEU A 82 18.95 15.84 12.17
CA LEU A 82 17.63 15.24 11.96
C LEU A 82 17.71 13.72 11.76
N ARG A 83 18.70 13.25 11.01
CA ARG A 83 18.94 11.82 10.84
C ARG A 83 19.18 11.14 12.19
N ASP A 84 20.10 11.68 12.97
CA ASP A 84 20.44 11.11 14.29
C ASP A 84 19.22 11.16 15.23
N TYR A 85 18.45 12.25 15.18
CA TYR A 85 17.16 12.38 15.92
C TYR A 85 16.13 11.31 15.51
N CYS A 86 15.97 11.04 14.23
CA CYS A 86 15.07 9.99 13.75
C CYS A 86 15.51 8.60 14.24
N LEU A 87 16.81 8.31 14.19
CA LEU A 87 17.37 7.05 14.69
C LEU A 87 17.15 6.88 16.19
N GLU A 88 17.30 7.94 17.00
CA GLU A 88 16.97 7.93 18.43
C GLU A 88 15.49 7.65 18.70
N LYS A 89 14.59 8.10 17.81
CA LYS A 89 13.15 7.81 17.86
C LYS A 89 12.78 6.41 17.34
N GLY A 90 13.71 5.69 16.75
CA GLY A 90 13.50 4.33 16.22
C GLY A 90 12.72 4.30 14.90
N VAL A 91 12.77 5.37 14.11
CA VAL A 91 12.16 5.46 12.77
C VAL A 91 13.26 5.52 11.71
N ASP A 92 13.06 4.80 10.60
CA ASP A 92 13.98 4.88 9.47
C ASP A 92 13.97 6.29 8.86
N VAL A 93 15.13 6.71 8.35
CA VAL A 93 15.27 8.04 7.75
C VAL A 93 16.17 7.99 6.52
N PHE A 94 15.75 8.67 5.48
CA PHE A 94 16.56 8.90 4.28
C PHE A 94 16.13 10.20 3.59
N SER A 95 16.88 10.60 2.58
CA SER A 95 16.60 11.83 1.86
C SER A 95 16.72 11.62 0.36
N THR A 96 15.99 12.42 -0.40
CA THR A 96 16.09 12.52 -1.84
C THR A 96 17.10 13.59 -2.18
N PRO A 97 18.26 13.29 -2.80
CA PRO A 97 19.14 14.29 -3.35
C PRO A 97 18.60 14.84 -4.67
N PHE A 98 18.62 16.16 -4.86
CA PHE A 98 18.14 16.79 -6.09
C PHE A 98 19.24 17.50 -6.91
N ASP A 99 20.47 17.47 -6.45
CA ASP A 99 21.64 18.00 -7.15
C ASP A 99 22.87 17.14 -6.85
N GLU A 100 23.95 17.36 -7.59
CA GLU A 100 25.15 16.54 -7.53
C GLU A 100 25.88 16.67 -6.19
N GLU A 101 25.97 17.87 -5.62
CA GLU A 101 26.62 18.12 -4.32
C GLU A 101 25.85 17.45 -3.19
N SER A 102 24.51 17.55 -3.22
CA SER A 102 23.62 16.88 -2.28
C SER A 102 23.72 15.35 -2.39
N LEU A 103 23.86 14.82 -3.61
CA LEU A 103 24.06 13.38 -3.82
C LEU A 103 25.41 12.94 -3.24
N ASP A 104 26.51 13.68 -3.49
CA ASP A 104 27.83 13.39 -2.93
C ASP A 104 27.84 13.44 -1.40
N PHE A 105 27.16 14.45 -0.84
CA PHE A 105 26.99 14.55 0.60
C PHE A 105 26.27 13.30 1.16
N LEU A 106 25.10 12.92 0.61
CA LEU A 106 24.35 11.75 1.07
C LEU A 106 25.15 10.44 0.88
N ILE A 107 25.93 10.31 -0.19
CA ILE A 107 26.86 9.18 -0.38
C ILE A 107 27.87 9.12 0.76
N SER A 108 28.43 10.26 1.16
CA SER A 108 29.42 10.32 2.24
C SER A 108 28.87 9.91 3.61
N THR A 109 27.54 9.95 3.78
CA THR A 109 26.86 9.54 5.03
C THR A 109 26.57 8.03 5.12
N ASP A 110 26.92 7.25 4.10
CA ASP A 110 26.60 5.83 3.96
C ASP A 110 25.09 5.55 4.09
N MET A 111 24.25 6.38 3.46
CA MET A 111 22.80 6.27 3.52
C MET A 111 22.30 4.89 3.05
N PRO A 112 21.41 4.20 3.80
CA PRO A 112 21.03 2.82 3.50
C PRO A 112 20.11 2.67 2.30
N VAL A 113 19.37 3.74 1.93
CA VAL A 113 18.36 3.76 0.87
C VAL A 113 18.48 5.03 0.06
N TYR A 114 18.57 4.93 -1.25
CA TYR A 114 18.50 6.08 -2.15
C TYR A 114 17.10 6.20 -2.74
N LYS A 115 16.46 7.36 -2.56
CA LYS A 115 15.20 7.68 -3.22
C LYS A 115 15.50 8.48 -4.49
N ILE A 116 15.02 7.96 -5.62
CA ILE A 116 15.07 8.62 -6.91
C ILE A 116 13.69 9.19 -7.19
N PRO A 117 13.53 10.52 -7.25
CA PRO A 117 12.25 11.15 -7.54
C PRO A 117 11.91 11.03 -9.03
N SER A 118 10.64 11.19 -9.37
CA SER A 118 10.16 11.05 -10.76
C SER A 118 10.88 11.95 -11.77
N GLY A 119 11.34 13.13 -11.34
CA GLY A 119 12.07 14.06 -12.19
C GLY A 119 13.45 13.57 -12.64
N GLU A 120 14.04 12.64 -11.90
CA GLU A 120 15.40 12.14 -12.14
C GLU A 120 15.43 10.81 -12.93
N ILE A 121 14.28 10.26 -13.30
CA ILE A 121 14.21 8.95 -13.97
C ILE A 121 14.96 8.89 -15.31
N THR A 122 15.14 10.02 -15.97
CA THR A 122 15.89 10.14 -17.24
C THR A 122 17.27 10.77 -17.06
N ASN A 123 17.70 11.04 -15.83
CA ASN A 123 19.00 11.63 -15.52
C ASN A 123 20.07 10.55 -15.46
N LEU A 124 20.63 10.18 -16.62
CA LEU A 124 21.61 9.09 -16.75
C LEU A 124 22.81 9.23 -15.80
N PRO A 125 23.53 10.39 -15.72
CA PRO A 125 24.66 10.51 -14.80
C PRO A 125 24.28 10.28 -13.33
N TYR A 126 23.11 10.74 -12.93
CA TYR A 126 22.58 10.59 -11.58
C TYR A 126 22.25 9.11 -11.27
N LEU A 127 21.60 8.41 -12.21
CA LEU A 127 21.27 6.99 -12.08
C LEU A 127 22.54 6.12 -11.97
N GLU A 128 23.54 6.37 -12.82
CA GLU A 128 24.83 5.65 -12.77
C GLU A 128 25.55 5.87 -11.44
N LYS A 129 25.54 7.11 -10.93
CA LYS A 129 26.21 7.47 -9.68
C LYS A 129 25.57 6.76 -8.48
N ILE A 130 24.23 6.73 -8.44
CA ILE A 130 23.48 5.97 -7.42
C ILE A 130 23.70 4.46 -7.57
N GLY A 131 23.62 3.93 -8.79
CA GLY A 131 23.84 2.50 -9.06
C GLY A 131 25.14 1.97 -8.49
N LYS A 132 26.21 2.75 -8.63
CA LYS A 132 27.57 2.41 -8.11
C LYS A 132 27.64 2.31 -6.58
N GLN A 133 26.63 2.78 -5.83
CA GLN A 133 26.63 2.67 -4.37
C GLN A 133 26.23 1.27 -3.90
N ASN A 134 25.62 0.46 -4.76
CA ASN A 134 25.16 -0.91 -4.43
C ASN A 134 24.30 -0.93 -3.14
N LYS A 135 23.41 0.01 -3.03
CA LYS A 135 22.44 0.18 -1.93
C LYS A 135 21.03 0.01 -2.45
N LYS A 136 20.08 -0.15 -1.55
CA LYS A 136 18.66 -0.17 -1.89
C LYS A 136 18.24 1.13 -2.59
N VAL A 137 17.46 1.00 -3.66
CA VAL A 137 16.89 2.12 -4.40
C VAL A 137 15.37 2.06 -4.39
N ILE A 138 14.74 3.21 -4.18
CA ILE A 138 13.30 3.41 -4.36
C ILE A 138 13.11 4.42 -5.48
N LEU A 139 12.62 3.97 -6.64
CA LEU A 139 12.43 4.75 -7.86
C LEU A 139 10.96 5.14 -8.03
N SER A 140 10.63 6.43 -8.04
CA SER A 140 9.31 6.93 -8.44
C SER A 140 9.21 7.13 -9.95
N THR A 141 8.03 6.86 -10.52
CA THR A 141 7.81 6.76 -11.98
C THR A 141 6.78 7.75 -12.52
N GLY A 142 6.51 8.84 -11.81
CA GLY A 142 5.63 9.90 -12.33
C GLY A 142 6.16 10.46 -13.64
N MET A 143 5.26 10.79 -14.58
CA MET A 143 5.55 11.29 -15.94
C MET A 143 6.26 10.29 -16.86
N ALA A 144 6.70 9.13 -16.38
CA ALA A 144 7.48 8.16 -17.16
C ALA A 144 6.61 7.19 -17.95
N THR A 145 7.12 6.75 -19.10
CA THR A 145 6.62 5.59 -19.86
C THR A 145 7.22 4.29 -19.33
N LEU A 146 6.67 3.14 -19.71
CA LEU A 146 7.26 1.83 -19.34
C LEU A 146 8.69 1.65 -19.90
N GLU A 147 8.95 2.17 -21.10
CA GLU A 147 10.28 2.13 -21.72
C GLU A 147 11.31 2.91 -20.91
N GLU A 148 10.94 4.09 -20.39
CA GLU A 148 11.81 4.90 -19.55
C GLU A 148 12.05 4.22 -18.19
N ILE A 149 11.04 3.57 -17.62
CA ILE A 149 11.19 2.80 -16.38
C ILE A 149 12.16 1.63 -16.59
N HIS A 150 11.98 0.84 -17.67
CA HIS A 150 12.90 -0.25 -18.01
C HIS A 150 14.33 0.25 -18.21
N ALA A 151 14.51 1.39 -18.90
CA ALA A 151 15.83 1.97 -19.11
C ALA A 151 16.48 2.38 -17.78
N ALA A 152 15.75 3.05 -16.89
CA ALA A 152 16.27 3.48 -15.59
C ALA A 152 16.63 2.28 -14.70
N VAL A 153 15.77 1.26 -14.60
CA VAL A 153 16.03 0.03 -13.85
C VAL A 153 17.28 -0.66 -14.39
N LYS A 154 17.40 -0.82 -15.71
CA LYS A 154 18.56 -1.43 -16.34
C LYS A 154 19.86 -0.66 -16.03
N ILE A 155 19.84 0.69 -16.07
CA ILE A 155 21.02 1.50 -15.74
C ILE A 155 21.44 1.26 -14.28
N LEU A 156 20.50 1.21 -13.34
CA LEU A 156 20.77 0.93 -11.94
C LEU A 156 21.38 -0.48 -11.75
N GLU A 157 20.78 -1.50 -12.36
CA GLU A 157 21.26 -2.89 -12.33
C GLU A 157 22.65 -3.05 -12.96
N ASP A 158 22.88 -2.47 -14.14
CA ASP A 158 24.16 -2.50 -14.84
C ASP A 158 25.30 -1.83 -14.03
N ASN A 159 24.94 -0.91 -13.11
CA ASN A 159 25.90 -0.23 -12.23
C ASN A 159 26.00 -0.84 -10.81
N GLY A 160 25.25 -1.92 -10.51
CA GLY A 160 25.45 -2.73 -9.30
C GLY A 160 24.31 -2.71 -8.29
N THR A 161 23.19 -1.99 -8.55
CA THR A 161 22.03 -2.02 -7.64
C THR A 161 21.26 -3.33 -7.80
N GLU A 162 21.12 -4.11 -6.72
CA GLU A 162 20.38 -5.37 -6.70
C GLU A 162 18.96 -5.22 -6.11
N ASP A 163 18.75 -4.33 -5.13
CA ASP A 163 17.45 -4.10 -4.45
C ASP A 163 16.81 -2.81 -4.98
N ILE A 164 15.97 -2.95 -5.99
CA ILE A 164 15.21 -1.84 -6.59
C ILE A 164 13.73 -2.02 -6.27
N SER A 165 13.12 -0.97 -5.72
CA SER A 165 11.67 -0.86 -5.55
C SER A 165 11.14 0.23 -6.49
N ILE A 166 10.01 -0.03 -7.15
CA ILE A 166 9.42 0.86 -8.16
C ILE A 166 8.07 1.38 -7.62
N LEU A 167 7.92 2.70 -7.51
CA LEU A 167 6.68 3.31 -7.07
C LEU A 167 5.89 3.86 -8.27
N HIS A 168 4.67 3.38 -8.47
CA HIS A 168 3.70 4.12 -9.29
C HIS A 168 3.47 5.51 -8.66
N CYS A 169 3.42 6.53 -9.49
CA CYS A 169 3.30 7.91 -9.03
C CYS A 169 2.66 8.77 -10.12
N THR A 170 1.89 9.79 -9.72
CA THR A 170 1.38 10.83 -10.62
C THR A 170 1.87 12.19 -10.11
N THR A 171 2.57 12.94 -10.97
CA THR A 171 3.23 14.21 -10.60
C THR A 171 2.27 15.38 -10.80
N GLU A 172 1.25 15.48 -9.96
CA GLU A 172 0.31 16.60 -9.83
C GLU A 172 -0.04 16.76 -8.35
N TYR A 173 -0.05 18.00 -7.81
CA TYR A 173 -0.16 18.26 -6.37
C TYR A 173 -1.30 19.24 -6.04
N PRO A 174 -2.47 18.78 -5.57
CA PRO A 174 -2.89 17.39 -5.42
C PRO A 174 -3.36 16.76 -6.74
N THR A 175 -3.14 15.45 -6.89
CA THR A 175 -3.63 14.67 -8.03
C THR A 175 -5.15 14.43 -7.92
N LYS A 176 -5.88 14.64 -9.01
CA LYS A 176 -7.30 14.30 -9.11
C LYS A 176 -7.50 12.79 -9.19
N TYR A 177 -8.55 12.27 -8.56
CA TYR A 177 -8.83 10.83 -8.53
C TYR A 177 -8.88 10.15 -9.93
N PRO A 178 -9.48 10.73 -10.99
CA PRO A 178 -9.47 10.10 -12.31
C PRO A 178 -8.08 9.93 -12.95
N ASP A 179 -7.10 10.71 -12.51
CA ASP A 179 -5.76 10.75 -13.10
C ASP A 179 -4.78 9.80 -12.38
N LEU A 180 -5.20 9.13 -11.30
CA LEU A 180 -4.33 8.29 -10.45
C LEU A 180 -3.96 6.94 -11.09
N ASN A 181 -4.83 6.39 -11.92
CA ASN A 181 -4.59 5.14 -12.66
C ASN A 181 -4.00 3.98 -11.84
N LEU A 182 -4.54 3.68 -10.66
CA LEU A 182 -4.01 2.67 -9.74
C LEU A 182 -3.78 1.29 -10.36
N ASN A 183 -4.49 0.95 -11.44
CA ASN A 183 -4.29 -0.31 -12.17
C ASN A 183 -2.86 -0.46 -12.71
N VAL A 184 -2.11 0.63 -12.88
CA VAL A 184 -0.69 0.61 -13.26
C VAL A 184 0.16 -0.17 -12.27
N ILE A 185 -0.19 -0.21 -10.97
CA ILE A 185 0.46 -1.06 -9.97
C ILE A 185 0.48 -2.52 -10.42
N SER A 186 -0.67 -3.03 -10.91
CA SER A 186 -0.76 -4.40 -11.44
C SER A 186 0.04 -4.60 -12.73
N THR A 187 0.17 -3.57 -13.55
CA THR A 187 1.02 -3.59 -14.74
C THR A 187 2.49 -3.67 -14.35
N LEU A 188 2.95 -2.80 -13.46
CA LEU A 188 4.33 -2.79 -12.96
C LEU A 188 4.70 -4.13 -12.31
N LYS A 189 3.80 -4.76 -11.56
CA LYS A 189 4.03 -6.10 -10.98
C LYS A 189 4.27 -7.19 -12.02
N LYS A 190 3.66 -7.08 -13.19
CA LYS A 190 3.86 -8.03 -14.30
C LYS A 190 5.16 -7.75 -15.07
N GLU A 191 5.45 -6.48 -15.31
CA GLU A 191 6.63 -6.04 -16.04
C GLU A 191 7.93 -6.22 -15.23
N PHE A 192 7.85 -6.06 -13.90
CA PHE A 192 8.97 -6.12 -12.97
C PHE A 192 8.73 -7.16 -11.86
N PRO A 193 8.71 -8.47 -12.20
CA PRO A 193 8.32 -9.53 -11.26
C PRO A 193 9.33 -9.75 -10.11
N ASN A 194 10.55 -9.25 -10.25
CA ASN A 194 11.61 -9.37 -9.24
C ASN A 194 11.74 -8.14 -8.33
N GLN A 195 11.11 -7.01 -8.69
CA GLN A 195 11.16 -5.77 -7.95
C GLN A 195 9.92 -5.63 -7.05
N LYS A 196 10.09 -4.98 -5.91
CA LYS A 196 8.96 -4.55 -5.09
C LYS A 196 8.25 -3.40 -5.77
N ILE A 197 6.94 -3.49 -5.84
CA ILE A 197 6.11 -2.42 -6.40
C ILE A 197 5.40 -1.68 -5.27
N GLY A 198 5.43 -0.36 -5.32
CA GLY A 198 4.78 0.51 -4.36
C GLY A 198 3.98 1.63 -5.02
N TYR A 199 3.56 2.58 -4.22
CA TYR A 199 2.78 3.72 -4.66
C TYR A 199 3.21 4.99 -3.91
N SER A 200 3.54 6.05 -4.65
CA SER A 200 3.79 7.40 -4.13
C SER A 200 2.55 8.25 -4.41
N ASP A 201 1.84 8.63 -3.35
CA ASP A 201 0.52 9.24 -3.41
C ASP A 201 0.54 10.76 -3.25
N HIS A 202 -0.04 11.46 -4.23
CA HIS A 202 -0.27 12.90 -4.18
C HIS A 202 -1.76 13.27 -4.16
N SER A 203 -2.65 12.31 -3.95
CA SER A 203 -4.09 12.57 -3.80
C SER A 203 -4.43 13.11 -2.41
N ILE A 204 -5.62 13.69 -2.26
CA ILE A 204 -6.16 14.08 -0.96
C ILE A 204 -6.74 12.83 -0.26
N GLY A 205 -6.66 12.81 1.10
CA GLY A 205 -7.21 11.73 1.91
C GLY A 205 -6.28 10.54 2.08
N TYR A 206 -6.82 9.42 2.54
CA TYR A 206 -6.10 8.19 2.88
C TYR A 206 -6.64 6.94 2.15
N GLU A 207 -7.74 7.07 1.44
CA GLU A 207 -8.45 5.94 0.82
C GLU A 207 -7.67 5.34 -0.34
N VAL A 208 -7.06 6.19 -1.15
CA VAL A 208 -6.35 5.79 -2.37
C VAL A 208 -5.11 4.95 -2.05
N PRO A 209 -4.19 5.36 -1.16
CA PRO A 209 -3.04 4.52 -0.82
C PRO A 209 -3.44 3.21 -0.11
N ILE A 210 -4.55 3.17 0.65
CA ILE A 210 -5.08 1.91 1.18
C ILE A 210 -5.54 0.99 0.04
N ALA A 211 -6.22 1.53 -0.97
CA ALA A 211 -6.60 0.77 -2.16
C ALA A 211 -5.37 0.26 -2.93
N ALA A 212 -4.30 1.04 -3.03
CA ALA A 212 -3.06 0.62 -3.66
C ALA A 212 -2.45 -0.63 -2.98
N VAL A 213 -2.54 -0.74 -1.66
CA VAL A 213 -2.10 -1.94 -0.91
C VAL A 213 -2.90 -3.17 -1.34
N THR A 214 -4.21 -3.05 -1.57
CA THR A 214 -5.04 -4.19 -2.04
C THR A 214 -4.68 -4.64 -3.46
N LEU A 215 -4.11 -3.75 -4.27
CA LEU A 215 -3.55 -4.06 -5.59
C LEU A 215 -2.13 -4.63 -5.51
N GLY A 216 -1.58 -4.73 -4.31
CA GLY A 216 -0.30 -5.34 -4.01
C GLY A 216 0.87 -4.36 -3.94
N ALA A 217 0.62 -3.09 -3.63
CA ALA A 217 1.69 -2.16 -3.26
C ALA A 217 2.32 -2.58 -1.92
N GLU A 218 3.64 -2.68 -1.91
CA GLU A 218 4.44 -3.08 -0.75
C GLU A 218 5.11 -1.89 -0.06
N ILE A 219 5.14 -0.73 -0.72
CA ILE A 219 5.66 0.54 -0.22
C ILE A 219 4.60 1.61 -0.49
N ILE A 220 4.31 2.41 0.50
CA ILE A 220 3.45 3.59 0.38
C ILE A 220 4.26 4.82 0.81
N GLU A 221 4.33 5.80 -0.07
CA GLU A 221 4.91 7.11 0.23
C GLU A 221 3.81 8.17 0.14
N LYS A 222 3.73 9.05 1.13
CA LYS A 222 2.78 10.16 1.12
C LYS A 222 3.37 11.39 1.79
N HIS A 223 3.21 12.56 1.14
CA HIS A 223 3.57 13.83 1.75
C HIS A 223 2.83 14.04 3.05
N PHE A 224 3.56 14.58 4.04
CA PHE A 224 3.07 14.84 5.38
C PHE A 224 3.26 16.31 5.77
N THR A 225 2.29 16.88 6.44
CA THR A 225 2.32 18.23 7.01
C THR A 225 1.63 18.26 8.36
N LEU A 226 1.94 19.24 9.19
CA LEU A 226 1.18 19.49 10.42
C LEU A 226 -0.15 20.20 10.16
N ASP A 227 -0.23 21.02 9.09
CA ASP A 227 -1.43 21.76 8.71
C ASP A 227 -1.38 22.10 7.21
N ASN A 228 -2.49 21.84 6.50
CA ASN A 228 -2.60 22.14 5.07
C ASN A 228 -2.67 23.64 4.77
N ASP A 229 -2.91 24.48 5.75
CA ASP A 229 -2.97 25.94 5.58
C ASP A 229 -1.62 26.63 5.82
N MET A 230 -0.57 25.90 6.15
CA MET A 230 0.79 26.42 6.22
C MET A 230 1.26 26.91 4.83
N PRO A 231 2.08 27.99 4.81
CA PRO A 231 2.66 28.48 3.56
C PRO A 231 3.71 27.48 3.02
N GLY A 232 3.64 27.15 1.73
CA GLY A 232 4.60 26.26 1.07
C GLY A 232 3.99 25.55 -0.13
N PRO A 233 4.83 24.93 -0.98
CA PRO A 233 4.35 24.34 -2.23
C PRO A 233 3.50 23.08 -2.05
N ASP A 234 3.79 22.23 -1.05
CA ASP A 234 3.28 20.86 -0.99
C ASP A 234 2.24 20.62 0.13
N HIS A 235 2.05 21.56 1.06
CA HIS A 235 1.14 21.41 2.19
C HIS A 235 -0.29 21.02 1.78
N LYS A 236 -0.80 21.62 0.69
CA LYS A 236 -2.19 21.36 0.20
C LYS A 236 -2.42 19.93 -0.29
N ALA A 237 -1.37 19.24 -0.73
CA ALA A 237 -1.42 17.85 -1.18
C ALA A 237 -1.01 16.84 -0.10
N SER A 238 -0.58 17.33 1.06
CA SER A 238 -0.01 16.53 2.13
C SER A 238 -1.07 16.02 3.10
N ALA A 239 -0.81 14.87 3.69
CA ALA A 239 -1.60 14.32 4.79
C ALA A 239 -1.35 15.12 6.08
N THR A 240 -2.42 15.49 6.78
CA THR A 240 -2.37 15.99 8.16
C THR A 240 -2.18 14.83 9.15
N PRO A 241 -1.87 15.10 10.44
CA PRO A 241 -1.67 14.03 11.43
C PRO A 241 -2.81 13.03 11.52
N ASP A 242 -4.06 13.51 11.51
CA ASP A 242 -5.25 12.64 11.55
C ASP A 242 -5.41 11.79 10.29
N ILE A 243 -5.08 12.33 9.12
CA ILE A 243 -5.08 11.60 7.84
C ILE A 243 -3.97 10.55 7.82
N LEU A 244 -2.75 10.91 8.28
CA LEU A 244 -1.62 9.97 8.32
C LEU A 244 -1.89 8.82 9.31
N GLU A 245 -2.44 9.10 10.49
CA GLU A 245 -2.82 8.07 11.46
C GLU A 245 -3.87 7.11 10.89
N ARG A 246 -4.90 7.64 10.20
CA ARG A 246 -5.93 6.81 9.54
C ARG A 246 -5.35 5.98 8.40
N LEU A 247 -4.43 6.54 7.63
CA LEU A 247 -3.71 5.84 6.59
C LEU A 247 -2.97 4.63 7.15
N VAL A 248 -2.12 4.85 8.15
CA VAL A 248 -1.32 3.79 8.78
C VAL A 248 -2.23 2.72 9.37
N LYS A 249 -3.22 3.09 10.19
CA LYS A 249 -4.19 2.14 10.77
C LYS A 249 -4.95 1.37 9.69
N GLY A 250 -5.39 2.05 8.63
CA GLY A 250 -6.11 1.43 7.52
C GLY A 250 -5.26 0.40 6.79
N ILE A 251 -4.00 0.72 6.50
CA ILE A 251 -3.04 -0.22 5.87
C ILE A 251 -2.84 -1.45 6.77
N ARG A 252 -2.58 -1.27 8.07
CA ARG A 252 -2.37 -2.40 9.00
C ARG A 252 -3.60 -3.30 9.10
N ILE A 253 -4.82 -2.73 9.08
CA ILE A 253 -6.07 -3.51 9.04
C ILE A 253 -6.17 -4.30 7.73
N VAL A 254 -5.88 -3.69 6.59
CA VAL A 254 -5.93 -4.36 5.28
C VAL A 254 -4.91 -5.51 5.22
N GLU A 255 -3.68 -5.32 5.66
CA GLU A 255 -2.65 -6.37 5.72
C GLU A 255 -3.15 -7.61 6.49
N MET A 256 -3.76 -7.39 7.66
CA MET A 256 -4.34 -8.50 8.44
C MET A 256 -5.54 -9.14 7.75
N SER A 257 -6.27 -8.38 6.93
CA SER A 257 -7.52 -8.82 6.31
C SER A 257 -7.33 -9.55 4.98
N LEU A 258 -6.19 -9.34 4.30
CA LEU A 258 -5.93 -9.97 2.99
C LEU A 258 -5.87 -11.50 3.06
N GLY A 259 -5.35 -12.07 4.15
CA GLY A 259 -5.37 -13.51 4.41
C GLY A 259 -4.74 -14.35 3.30
N LYS A 260 -5.40 -15.47 2.98
CA LYS A 260 -4.97 -16.47 1.98
C LYS A 260 -5.83 -16.40 0.73
N TYR A 261 -5.31 -16.92 -0.39
CA TYR A 261 -6.07 -17.03 -1.65
C TYR A 261 -7.02 -18.23 -1.66
N GLU A 262 -6.79 -19.25 -0.81
CA GLU A 262 -7.62 -20.43 -0.71
C GLU A 262 -8.97 -20.10 -0.07
N LYS A 263 -10.06 -20.52 -0.73
CA LYS A 263 -11.42 -20.37 -0.19
C LYS A 263 -11.79 -21.54 0.71
N GLU A 264 -11.45 -21.42 1.97
CA GLU A 264 -11.79 -22.37 3.03
C GLU A 264 -12.60 -21.70 4.15
N PRO A 265 -13.44 -22.46 4.88
CA PRO A 265 -14.06 -21.94 6.10
C PRO A 265 -12.98 -21.64 7.15
N VAL A 266 -12.98 -20.45 7.69
CA VAL A 266 -12.12 -20.10 8.82
C VAL A 266 -12.62 -20.78 10.10
N GLU A 267 -11.76 -20.91 11.10
CA GLU A 267 -12.07 -21.60 12.37
C GLU A 267 -13.36 -21.07 13.03
N ALA A 268 -13.56 -19.75 12.99
CA ALA A 268 -14.78 -19.11 13.51
C ALA A 268 -16.06 -19.55 12.79
N GLU A 269 -15.98 -19.95 11.50
CA GLU A 269 -17.13 -20.40 10.71
C GLU A 269 -17.47 -21.87 10.94
N ILE A 270 -16.52 -22.70 11.42
CA ILE A 270 -16.72 -24.15 11.58
C ILE A 270 -17.90 -24.44 12.51
N LYS A 271 -17.99 -23.74 13.65
CA LYS A 271 -19.11 -23.86 14.59
C LYS A 271 -20.43 -23.42 13.96
N ASN A 272 -20.40 -22.31 13.24
CA ASN A 272 -21.57 -21.76 12.54
C ASN A 272 -22.04 -22.67 11.41
N LYS A 273 -21.13 -23.37 10.73
CA LYS A 273 -21.44 -24.33 9.68
C LYS A 273 -22.39 -25.44 10.18
N ILE A 274 -22.16 -25.96 11.39
CA ILE A 274 -23.00 -27.00 12.01
C ILE A 274 -24.40 -26.44 12.28
N VAL A 275 -24.51 -25.26 12.86
CA VAL A 275 -25.79 -24.67 13.28
C VAL A 275 -26.58 -24.09 12.10
N ALA A 276 -25.91 -23.49 11.13
CA ALA A 276 -26.54 -22.71 10.06
C ALA A 276 -26.86 -23.54 8.80
N ARG A 277 -26.06 -24.56 8.48
CA ARG A 277 -26.32 -25.43 7.34
C ARG A 277 -27.52 -26.34 7.61
N LYS A 278 -28.08 -26.89 6.53
CA LYS A 278 -29.20 -27.86 6.60
C LYS A 278 -28.70 -29.27 6.36
N SER A 279 -29.46 -30.23 6.88
CA SER A 279 -29.38 -31.65 6.55
C SER A 279 -30.68 -32.14 5.97
N ILE A 280 -30.69 -33.30 5.33
CA ILE A 280 -31.89 -34.00 4.92
C ILE A 280 -32.49 -34.61 6.19
N ILE A 281 -33.80 -34.37 6.40
CA ILE A 281 -34.55 -34.86 7.58
C ILE A 281 -35.88 -35.44 7.15
N ALA A 282 -36.49 -36.21 8.02
CA ALA A 282 -37.87 -36.67 7.86
C ALA A 282 -38.83 -35.49 7.98
N LYS A 283 -39.65 -35.24 6.94
CA LYS A 283 -40.69 -34.20 6.91
C LYS A 283 -41.96 -34.64 7.68
N LYS A 284 -42.16 -35.92 7.80
CA LYS A 284 -43.21 -36.60 8.55
C LYS A 284 -42.65 -37.96 9.02
N ALA A 285 -43.37 -38.65 9.87
CA ALA A 285 -42.96 -40.00 10.29
C ALA A 285 -42.83 -40.95 9.08
N ILE A 286 -41.72 -41.69 9.03
CA ILE A 286 -41.39 -42.69 7.99
C ILE A 286 -41.16 -44.01 8.65
N LYS A 287 -41.82 -45.07 8.17
CA LYS A 287 -41.65 -46.42 8.71
C LYS A 287 -40.54 -47.18 8.01
N LYS A 288 -39.93 -48.11 8.71
CA LYS A 288 -38.99 -49.07 8.13
C LYS A 288 -39.63 -49.74 6.93
N GLY A 289 -38.91 -49.77 5.81
CA GLY A 289 -39.38 -50.30 4.54
C GLY A 289 -40.09 -49.29 3.62
N GLU A 290 -40.39 -48.08 4.09
CA GLU A 290 -40.91 -47.04 3.23
C GLU A 290 -39.81 -46.44 2.35
N VAL A 291 -40.22 -45.98 1.14
CA VAL A 291 -39.30 -45.30 0.20
C VAL A 291 -39.21 -43.82 0.53
N PHE A 292 -38.02 -43.25 0.51
CA PHE A 292 -37.81 -41.81 0.62
C PHE A 292 -38.31 -41.10 -0.63
N THR A 293 -39.19 -40.13 -0.42
CA THR A 293 -39.82 -39.31 -1.48
C THR A 293 -39.79 -37.84 -1.10
N GLU A 294 -40.01 -36.93 -2.07
CA GLU A 294 -40.13 -35.49 -1.83
C GLU A 294 -41.28 -35.14 -0.85
N GLU A 295 -42.22 -36.05 -0.64
CA GLU A 295 -43.33 -35.84 0.28
C GLU A 295 -43.00 -36.19 1.73
N ASN A 296 -42.00 -37.06 1.97
CA ASN A 296 -41.71 -37.56 3.31
C ASN A 296 -40.34 -37.12 3.83
N ILE A 297 -39.45 -36.56 2.99
CA ILE A 297 -38.22 -35.93 3.42
C ILE A 297 -38.19 -34.43 3.08
N THR A 298 -37.35 -33.67 3.78
CA THR A 298 -37.15 -32.25 3.60
C THR A 298 -35.76 -31.81 4.06
N THR A 299 -35.44 -30.52 4.00
CA THR A 299 -34.19 -30.01 4.50
C THR A 299 -34.39 -28.95 5.56
N LYS A 300 -33.89 -29.22 6.77
CA LYS A 300 -33.88 -28.26 7.88
C LYS A 300 -32.49 -28.20 8.54
N ARG A 301 -32.27 -27.23 9.39
CA ARG A 301 -31.12 -27.19 10.30
C ARG A 301 -31.29 -28.29 11.39
N PRO A 302 -30.16 -28.83 11.93
CA PRO A 302 -28.74 -28.47 11.80
C PRO A 302 -28.06 -29.13 10.59
N GLY A 303 -26.77 -28.72 10.36
CA GLY A 303 -25.96 -29.21 9.25
C GLY A 303 -24.98 -30.35 9.60
N ASN A 304 -25.31 -31.17 10.61
CA ASN A 304 -24.48 -32.28 11.06
C ASN A 304 -24.95 -33.65 10.52
N GLY A 305 -26.03 -33.70 9.72
CA GLY A 305 -26.49 -34.89 9.02
C GLY A 305 -26.10 -34.90 7.54
N ILE A 306 -26.83 -35.64 6.72
CA ILE A 306 -26.58 -35.76 5.28
C ILE A 306 -26.83 -34.42 4.61
N SER A 307 -25.85 -33.95 3.82
CA SER A 307 -25.97 -32.70 3.07
C SER A 307 -27.15 -32.76 2.08
N PRO A 308 -27.95 -31.67 1.96
CA PRO A 308 -28.94 -31.54 0.91
C PRO A 308 -28.40 -31.69 -0.51
N MET A 309 -27.09 -31.53 -0.73
CA MET A 309 -26.46 -31.78 -2.03
C MET A 309 -26.57 -33.25 -2.47
N ASN A 310 -26.82 -34.17 -1.51
CA ASN A 310 -27.01 -35.60 -1.76
C ASN A 310 -28.50 -35.93 -1.90
N TRP A 311 -29.38 -34.95 -2.18
CA TRP A 311 -30.82 -35.12 -2.23
C TRP A 311 -31.27 -36.30 -3.14
N TYR A 312 -30.76 -36.31 -4.35
CA TYR A 312 -31.11 -37.34 -5.34
C TYR A 312 -30.44 -38.67 -5.07
N ASP A 313 -29.39 -38.71 -4.24
CA ASP A 313 -28.78 -39.95 -3.80
C ASP A 313 -29.63 -40.65 -2.73
N ILE A 314 -30.53 -39.92 -2.09
CA ILE A 314 -31.42 -40.44 -1.02
C ILE A 314 -32.80 -40.76 -1.56
N LEU A 315 -33.34 -39.95 -2.48
CA LEU A 315 -34.62 -40.25 -3.09
C LEU A 315 -34.66 -41.61 -3.74
N GLY A 316 -35.75 -42.34 -3.50
CA GLY A 316 -35.97 -43.71 -4.02
C GLY A 316 -35.31 -44.81 -3.20
N LYS A 317 -34.46 -44.48 -2.20
CA LYS A 317 -33.93 -45.49 -1.28
C LYS A 317 -34.97 -45.91 -0.26
N VAL A 318 -34.79 -47.11 0.31
CA VAL A 318 -35.70 -47.72 1.31
C VAL A 318 -35.16 -47.45 2.70
N SER A 319 -36.04 -46.96 3.59
CA SER A 319 -35.70 -46.76 5.00
C SER A 319 -35.45 -48.07 5.72
N GLU A 320 -34.32 -48.14 6.44
CA GLU A 320 -33.97 -49.30 7.29
C GLU A 320 -34.49 -49.18 8.72
N TYR A 321 -34.93 -48.01 9.15
CA TYR A 321 -35.44 -47.72 10.49
C TYR A 321 -36.70 -46.87 10.42
N ASP A 322 -37.42 -46.79 11.55
CA ASP A 322 -38.46 -45.80 11.74
C ASP A 322 -37.82 -44.41 11.99
N PHE A 323 -38.32 -43.38 11.31
CA PHE A 323 -37.97 -42.00 11.57
C PHE A 323 -39.20 -41.25 12.05
N GLU A 324 -39.03 -40.47 13.12
CA GLU A 324 -40.05 -39.51 13.54
C GLU A 324 -39.90 -38.22 12.72
N GLU A 325 -40.93 -37.40 12.70
CA GLU A 325 -40.87 -36.05 12.08
C GLU A 325 -39.68 -35.25 12.69
N ASP A 326 -38.94 -34.54 11.84
CA ASP A 326 -37.76 -33.75 12.15
C ASP A 326 -36.50 -34.58 12.55
N MET A 327 -36.54 -35.91 12.52
CA MET A 327 -35.31 -36.72 12.69
C MET A 327 -34.37 -36.58 11.48
N LEU A 328 -33.06 -36.47 11.74
CA LEU A 328 -32.02 -36.52 10.72
C LEU A 328 -32.01 -37.86 10.00
N ILE A 329 -31.95 -37.86 8.67
CA ILE A 329 -31.66 -39.06 7.89
C ILE A 329 -30.13 -39.27 7.96
N GLU A 330 -29.73 -40.45 8.43
CA GLU A 330 -28.33 -40.83 8.56
C GLU A 330 -27.92 -41.84 7.48
N HIS A 331 -26.62 -41.94 7.17
CA HIS A 331 -26.08 -42.86 6.15
C HIS A 331 -26.37 -44.34 6.46
N SER A 332 -26.52 -44.70 7.71
CA SER A 332 -26.93 -46.05 8.15
C SER A 332 -28.44 -46.32 8.00
N GLY A 333 -29.24 -45.29 7.72
CA GLY A 333 -30.69 -45.32 7.76
C GLY A 333 -31.37 -45.80 6.46
N PHE A 334 -30.61 -46.21 5.43
CA PHE A 334 -31.17 -46.59 4.14
C PHE A 334 -30.31 -47.60 3.38
N LYS A 335 -30.94 -48.34 2.47
CA LYS A 335 -30.29 -49.19 1.48
C LYS A 335 -30.86 -48.96 0.09
N ASN A 336 -30.16 -49.41 -0.95
CA ASN A 336 -30.69 -49.38 -2.31
C ASN A 336 -31.94 -50.29 -2.41
N GLN A 337 -32.88 -49.96 -3.28
CA GLN A 337 -33.92 -50.92 -3.68
C GLN A 337 -33.25 -52.08 -4.39
N GLU A 338 -33.56 -53.30 -3.99
CA GLU A 338 -33.16 -54.55 -4.70
C GLU A 338 -33.92 -54.64 -6.01
#